data_ce9597df38b030e5d26044ec5749c42f
#
_entry.id   ce9597df38b030e5d26044ec5749c42f
#
_cell.length_a   1.000
_cell.length_b   1.000
_cell.length_c   1.000
_cell.angle_alpha   90.00
_cell.angle_beta   90.00
_cell.angle_gamma   90.00
#
_symmetry.space_group_name_H-M   'P 1'
#
loop_
_entity.id
_entity.type
_entity.pdbx_description
1 polymer ?
#
loop_
_entity_poly.entity_id
_entity_poly.type
_entity_poly.pdbx_seq_one_letter_code
_entity_poly.pdbx_strand_id
1 'polypeptide(L)'
;LEATLGGMIHGQIEAAENWPGTADGAPDDYVTINRRYMYAALNWCTENHSMIIEMLRELMGGGVFQMPADVSVMDNPDLREKFEQFWATPFMESFDRMKLYRLAWDLVGSEFAGRHTSYEKFYAGSFFVVRNHSFREAPWDEFHAVVDRQLAAMELPQQS
;
A
#
# COMPACT_ATOMS: atom_id res chain seq x y z
N LEU A 1 1.08 2.44 9.49
CA LEU A 1 0.64 1.93 8.20
C LEU A 1 -0.88 1.85 8.11
N GLU A 2 -1.53 1.10 9.02
CA GLU A 2 -2.99 0.96 9.08
C GLU A 2 -3.69 2.33 9.18
N ALA A 3 -3.28 3.19 10.11
CA ALA A 3 -3.84 4.52 10.29
C ALA A 3 -3.66 5.42 9.03
N THR A 4 -2.55 5.28 8.32
CA THR A 4 -2.30 6.01 7.07
C THR A 4 -3.27 5.57 5.98
N LEU A 5 -3.40 4.26 5.78
CA LEU A 5 -4.34 3.70 4.79
C LEU A 5 -5.79 4.01 5.15
N GLY A 6 -6.17 3.85 6.42
CA GLY A 6 -7.49 4.19 6.92
C GLY A 6 -7.82 5.66 6.68
N GLY A 7 -6.91 6.56 7.01
CA GLY A 7 -7.08 8.00 6.77
C GLY A 7 -7.26 8.35 5.30
N MET A 8 -6.50 7.71 4.40
CA MET A 8 -6.65 7.91 2.95
C MET A 8 -8.00 7.42 2.43
N ILE A 9 -8.49 6.26 2.92
CA ILE A 9 -9.78 5.70 2.52
C ILE A 9 -10.91 6.59 3.04
N HIS A 10 -10.90 6.94 4.32
CA HIS A 10 -11.91 7.82 4.91
C HIS A 10 -11.93 9.21 4.27
N GLY A 11 -10.76 9.79 4.00
CA GLY A 11 -10.66 11.08 3.34
C GLY A 11 -11.34 11.13 1.97
N GLN A 12 -11.27 10.04 1.19
CA GLN A 12 -11.96 9.96 -0.11
C GLN A 12 -13.48 10.01 0.05
N ILE A 13 -14.00 9.37 1.10
CA ILE A 13 -15.44 9.24 1.37
C ILE A 13 -15.98 10.54 1.97
N GLU A 14 -15.31 11.10 2.97
CA GLU A 14 -15.70 12.34 3.63
C GLU A 14 -15.68 13.55 2.70
N ALA A 15 -14.76 13.56 1.74
CA ALA A 15 -14.66 14.61 0.73
C ALA A 15 -15.36 14.22 -0.59
N ALA A 16 -16.40 13.40 -0.53
CA ALA A 16 -17.18 13.02 -1.71
C ALA A 16 -17.71 14.25 -2.45
N GLU A 17 -17.68 14.18 -3.77
CA GLU A 17 -18.03 15.31 -4.66
C GLU A 17 -19.23 14.95 -5.51
N ASN A 18 -20.05 15.96 -5.81
CA ASN A 18 -21.06 15.83 -6.85
C ASN A 18 -20.36 15.81 -8.21
N TRP A 19 -20.52 14.71 -8.93
CA TRP A 19 -19.96 14.56 -10.25
C TRP A 19 -20.94 15.17 -11.28
N PRO A 20 -20.59 16.27 -11.95
CA PRO A 20 -21.37 16.71 -13.09
C PRO A 20 -21.25 15.60 -14.16
N GLY A 21 -22.36 14.95 -14.44
CA GLY A 21 -22.41 13.76 -15.29
C GLY A 21 -21.68 13.99 -16.60
N THR A 22 -20.53 13.35 -16.73
CA THR A 22 -19.75 13.31 -17.98
C THR A 22 -19.98 12.02 -18.75
N ALA A 23 -20.72 11.06 -18.17
CA ALA A 23 -21.16 9.86 -18.86
C ALA A 23 -22.61 10.10 -19.33
N ASP A 24 -22.89 9.85 -20.60
CA ASP A 24 -24.25 9.89 -21.14
C ASP A 24 -25.17 9.05 -20.25
N GLY A 25 -26.14 9.70 -19.62
CA GLY A 25 -27.14 9.06 -18.76
C GLY A 25 -26.81 8.99 -17.27
N ALA A 26 -25.72 9.59 -16.78
CA ALA A 26 -25.50 9.72 -15.33
C ALA A 26 -26.51 10.74 -14.74
N PRO A 27 -27.14 10.45 -13.58
CA PRO A 27 -28.00 11.41 -12.90
C PRO A 27 -27.22 12.67 -12.50
N ASP A 28 -27.87 13.84 -12.54
CA ASP A 28 -27.27 15.11 -12.15
C ASP A 28 -26.87 15.18 -10.66
N ASP A 29 -27.33 14.23 -9.86
CA ASP A 29 -27.07 14.08 -8.43
C ASP A 29 -26.08 12.95 -8.10
N TYR A 30 -25.34 12.46 -9.08
CA TYR A 30 -24.36 11.40 -8.86
C TYR A 30 -23.23 11.88 -7.94
N VAL A 31 -23.13 11.22 -6.77
CA VAL A 31 -22.05 11.47 -5.80
C VAL A 31 -20.96 10.42 -6.00
N THR A 32 -19.73 10.87 -6.14
CA THR A 32 -18.55 10.01 -6.23
C THR A 32 -17.59 10.30 -5.08
N ILE A 33 -16.71 9.36 -4.79
CA ILE A 33 -15.57 9.60 -3.89
C ILE A 33 -14.70 10.72 -4.48
N ASN A 34 -13.98 11.43 -3.61
CA ASN A 34 -13.01 12.42 -4.07
C ASN A 34 -11.88 11.75 -4.86
N ARG A 35 -11.88 11.94 -6.17
CA ARG A 35 -10.93 11.26 -7.07
C ARG A 35 -9.50 11.74 -6.87
N ARG A 36 -9.29 13.00 -6.50
CA ARG A 36 -7.96 13.53 -6.18
C ARG A 36 -7.36 12.77 -5.01
N TYR A 37 -8.12 12.55 -3.95
CA TYR A 37 -7.65 11.79 -2.79
C TYR A 37 -7.51 10.31 -3.10
N MET A 38 -8.38 9.76 -3.94
CA MET A 38 -8.24 8.38 -4.43
C MET A 38 -6.92 8.17 -5.17
N TYR A 39 -6.59 9.03 -6.12
CA TYR A 39 -5.33 8.90 -6.87
C TYR A 39 -4.10 9.20 -6.01
N ALA A 40 -4.19 10.07 -5.01
CA ALA A 40 -3.14 10.26 -4.02
C ALA A 40 -2.89 8.98 -3.22
N ALA A 41 -3.94 8.31 -2.77
CA ALA A 41 -3.85 7.03 -2.07
C ALA A 41 -3.25 5.92 -2.96
N LEU A 42 -3.70 5.81 -4.21
CA LEU A 42 -3.16 4.84 -5.17
C LEU A 42 -1.67 5.07 -5.46
N ASN A 43 -1.25 6.31 -5.64
CA ASN A 43 0.17 6.65 -5.80
C ASN A 43 0.97 6.24 -4.57
N TRP A 44 0.49 6.58 -3.38
CA TRP A 44 1.16 6.23 -2.13
C TRP A 44 1.29 4.70 -1.96
N CYS A 45 0.22 3.96 -2.19
CA CYS A 45 0.24 2.50 -2.13
C CYS A 45 1.24 1.89 -3.11
N THR A 46 1.22 2.35 -4.35
CA THR A 46 2.12 1.84 -5.41
C THR A 46 3.59 2.15 -5.10
N GLU A 47 3.88 3.34 -4.59
CA GLU A 47 5.24 3.75 -4.21
C GLU A 47 5.78 2.97 -3.02
N ASN A 48 4.92 2.71 -2.02
CA ASN A 48 5.36 2.10 -0.76
C ASN A 48 5.18 0.58 -0.71
N HIS A 49 4.52 -0.03 -1.68
CA HIS A 49 4.24 -1.46 -1.71
C HIS A 49 5.50 -2.31 -1.51
N SER A 50 6.56 -2.04 -2.27
CA SER A 50 7.82 -2.79 -2.17
C SER A 50 8.49 -2.64 -0.81
N MET A 51 8.42 -1.45 -0.21
CA MET A 51 8.95 -1.20 1.12
C MET A 51 8.18 -2.01 2.19
N ILE A 52 6.88 -2.12 2.08
CA ILE A 52 6.04 -2.89 3.01
C ILE A 52 6.38 -4.37 2.94
N ILE A 53 6.51 -4.91 1.73
CA ILE A 53 6.90 -6.31 1.51
C ILE A 53 8.30 -6.59 2.07
N GLU A 54 9.25 -5.68 1.85
CA GLU A 54 10.62 -5.83 2.36
C GLU A 54 10.67 -5.75 3.88
N MET A 55 9.93 -4.84 4.48
CA MET A 55 9.80 -4.77 5.95
C MET A 55 9.30 -6.09 6.54
N LEU A 56 8.32 -6.74 5.90
CA LEU A 56 7.83 -8.05 6.36
C LEU A 56 8.92 -9.12 6.24
N ARG A 57 9.71 -9.12 5.16
CA ARG A 57 10.86 -10.02 5.01
C ARG A 57 11.91 -9.81 6.08
N GLU A 58 12.26 -8.58 6.40
CA GLU A 58 13.20 -8.25 7.46
C GLU A 58 12.72 -8.71 8.83
N LEU A 59 11.43 -8.53 9.14
CA LEU A 59 10.83 -9.00 10.39
C LEU A 59 10.85 -10.53 10.54
N MET A 60 10.71 -11.25 9.44
CA MET A 60 10.85 -12.72 9.45
C MET A 60 12.31 -13.16 9.65
N GLY A 61 13.27 -12.40 9.16
CA GLY A 61 14.69 -12.69 9.27
C GLY A 61 15.07 -14.07 8.74
N GLY A 62 16.07 -14.69 9.36
CA GLY A 62 16.57 -16.04 8.98
C GLY A 62 15.59 -17.18 9.25
N GLY A 63 14.51 -16.97 9.99
CA GLY A 63 13.53 -18.00 10.27
C GLY A 63 12.86 -18.59 9.03
N VAL A 64 12.76 -17.80 7.97
CA VAL A 64 12.22 -18.25 6.68
C VAL A 64 13.03 -19.38 6.06
N PHE A 65 14.35 -19.31 6.14
CA PHE A 65 15.24 -20.35 5.59
C PHE A 65 15.28 -21.61 6.46
N GLN A 66 14.96 -21.48 7.74
CA GLN A 66 15.01 -22.56 8.71
C GLN A 66 13.68 -23.29 8.85
N MET A 67 12.63 -22.74 8.26
CA MET A 67 11.31 -23.34 8.30
C MET A 67 11.29 -24.60 7.44
N PRO A 68 10.75 -25.71 7.96
CA PRO A 68 10.57 -26.94 7.17
C PRO A 68 9.75 -26.68 5.91
N ALA A 69 10.23 -27.19 4.78
CA ALA A 69 9.54 -27.05 3.50
C ALA A 69 8.20 -27.80 3.48
N ASP A 70 8.14 -28.93 4.22
CA ASP A 70 6.96 -29.79 4.30
C ASP A 70 6.68 -30.18 5.75
N VAL A 71 5.39 -30.28 6.09
CA VAL A 71 4.93 -30.67 7.42
C VAL A 71 5.25 -32.14 7.74
N SER A 72 5.42 -32.99 6.73
CA SER A 72 5.75 -34.41 6.90
C SER A 72 7.09 -34.63 7.65
N VAL A 73 7.95 -33.63 7.71
CA VAL A 73 9.14 -33.68 8.58
C VAL A 73 8.75 -33.92 10.04
N MET A 74 7.55 -33.55 10.45
CA MET A 74 7.04 -33.73 11.81
C MET A 74 6.53 -35.15 12.08
N ASP A 75 6.42 -36.00 11.06
CA ASP A 75 6.08 -37.41 11.21
C ASP A 75 7.27 -38.23 11.80
N ASN A 76 8.48 -37.67 11.71
CA ASN A 76 9.66 -38.24 12.37
C ASN A 76 9.77 -37.67 13.80
N PRO A 77 9.68 -38.53 14.86
CA PRO A 77 9.71 -38.09 16.24
C PRO A 77 10.99 -37.31 16.63
N ASP A 78 12.14 -37.74 16.16
CA ASP A 78 13.41 -37.10 16.48
C ASP A 78 13.56 -35.71 15.86
N LEU A 79 13.06 -35.54 14.65
CA LEU A 79 13.03 -34.23 13.96
C LEU A 79 12.02 -33.31 14.60
N ARG A 80 10.85 -33.83 14.98
CA ARG A 80 9.82 -33.09 15.69
C ARG A 80 10.32 -32.55 17.02
N GLU A 81 10.96 -33.39 17.84
CA GLU A 81 11.54 -32.98 19.13
C GLU A 81 12.53 -31.82 18.96
N LYS A 82 13.44 -31.96 17.98
CA LYS A 82 14.40 -30.89 17.67
C LYS A 82 13.72 -29.61 17.19
N PHE A 83 12.72 -29.74 16.36
CA PHE A 83 11.93 -28.61 15.89
C PHE A 83 11.25 -27.89 17.05
N GLU A 84 10.57 -28.62 17.92
CA GLU A 84 9.91 -28.07 19.11
C GLU A 84 10.93 -27.34 20.02
N GLN A 85 12.13 -27.90 20.17
CA GLN A 85 13.19 -27.29 20.95
C GLN A 85 13.74 -25.99 20.37
N PHE A 86 13.98 -25.93 19.05
CA PHE A 86 14.62 -24.77 18.42
C PHE A 86 13.66 -23.67 17.97
N TRP A 87 12.39 -24.02 17.73
CA TRP A 87 11.40 -23.07 17.25
C TRP A 87 10.52 -22.45 18.34
N ALA A 88 10.47 -23.02 19.53
CA ALA A 88 9.76 -22.41 20.64
C ALA A 88 10.42 -21.09 21.07
N THR A 89 9.60 -20.15 21.49
CA THR A 89 10.03 -18.89 22.09
C THR A 89 9.30 -18.67 23.40
N PRO A 90 9.75 -17.75 24.26
CA PRO A 90 9.01 -17.43 25.50
C PRO A 90 7.58 -16.94 25.25
N PHE A 91 7.25 -16.52 24.04
CA PHE A 91 5.97 -15.88 23.70
C PHE A 91 5.11 -16.71 22.74
N MET A 92 5.66 -17.77 22.13
CA MET A 92 4.94 -18.52 21.09
C MET A 92 5.46 -19.95 20.99
N GLU A 93 4.54 -20.89 20.96
CA GLU A 93 4.82 -22.30 20.72
C GLU A 93 5.38 -22.55 19.31
N SER A 94 6.22 -23.56 19.16
CA SER A 94 6.94 -23.87 17.93
C SER A 94 6.04 -24.00 16.70
N PHE A 95 4.93 -24.73 16.83
CA PHE A 95 3.98 -24.93 15.73
C PHE A 95 3.22 -23.66 15.33
N ASP A 96 2.83 -22.85 16.28
CA ASP A 96 2.14 -21.59 15.98
C ASP A 96 3.08 -20.59 15.33
N ARG A 97 4.33 -20.57 15.77
CA ARG A 97 5.38 -19.80 15.10
C ARG A 97 5.62 -20.29 13.66
N MET A 98 5.67 -21.59 13.44
CA MET A 98 5.80 -22.15 12.09
C MET A 98 4.62 -21.73 11.19
N LYS A 99 3.39 -21.82 11.70
CA LYS A 99 2.19 -21.37 10.94
C LYS A 99 2.28 -19.90 10.56
N LEU A 100 2.73 -19.05 11.49
CA LEU A 100 2.91 -17.63 11.22
C LEU A 100 3.95 -17.37 10.12
N TYR A 101 5.10 -18.06 10.20
CA TYR A 101 6.14 -17.95 9.18
C TYR A 101 5.69 -18.50 7.82
N ARG A 102 4.90 -19.57 7.84
CA ARG A 102 4.32 -20.15 6.62
C ARG A 102 3.35 -19.18 5.95
N LEU A 103 2.47 -18.56 6.73
CA LEU A 103 1.57 -17.52 6.24
C LEU A 103 2.35 -16.34 5.65
N ALA A 104 3.38 -15.87 6.36
CA ALA A 104 4.22 -14.79 5.86
C ALA A 104 4.97 -15.19 4.58
N TRP A 105 5.47 -16.42 4.48
CA TRP A 105 6.08 -16.94 3.25
C TRP A 105 5.11 -16.96 2.08
N ASP A 106 3.89 -17.40 2.30
CA ASP A 106 2.85 -17.41 1.27
C ASP A 106 2.51 -16.00 0.77
N LEU A 107 2.72 -14.97 1.60
CA LEU A 107 2.49 -13.57 1.23
C LEU A 107 3.69 -12.93 0.50
N VAL A 108 4.93 -13.32 0.80
CA VAL A 108 6.09 -12.55 0.33
C VAL A 108 7.21 -13.36 -0.32
N GLY A 109 7.19 -14.70 -0.21
CA GLY A 109 8.31 -15.56 -0.62
C GLY A 109 7.97 -16.62 -1.65
N SER A 110 6.72 -17.06 -1.73
CA SER A 110 6.30 -18.10 -2.66
C SER A 110 6.24 -17.60 -4.11
N GLU A 111 6.25 -18.53 -5.07
CA GLU A 111 6.04 -18.17 -6.49
C GLU A 111 4.69 -17.47 -6.70
N PHE A 112 3.66 -17.97 -6.04
CA PHE A 112 2.33 -17.34 -6.08
C PHE A 112 2.36 -15.92 -5.52
N ALA A 113 3.04 -15.71 -4.39
CA ALA A 113 3.20 -14.39 -3.81
C ALA A 113 3.85 -13.39 -4.78
N GLY A 114 4.87 -13.81 -5.52
CA GLY A 114 5.52 -12.98 -6.54
C GLY A 114 4.56 -12.53 -7.65
N ARG A 115 3.72 -13.44 -8.12
CA ARG A 115 2.68 -13.12 -9.12
C ARG A 115 1.60 -12.23 -8.56
N HIS A 116 1.09 -12.53 -7.37
CA HIS A 116 0.04 -11.78 -6.70
C HIS A 116 0.48 -10.35 -6.37
N THR A 117 1.69 -10.20 -5.83
CA THR A 117 2.32 -8.91 -5.56
C THR A 117 2.42 -8.05 -6.82
N SER A 118 2.82 -8.64 -7.94
CA SER A 118 2.88 -7.94 -9.22
C SER A 118 1.49 -7.56 -9.72
N TYR A 119 0.53 -8.43 -9.59
CA TYR A 119 -0.86 -8.15 -9.93
C TYR A 119 -1.41 -6.97 -9.13
N GLU A 120 -1.28 -6.99 -7.81
CA GLU A 120 -1.80 -5.91 -6.95
C GLU A 120 -1.11 -4.58 -7.21
N LYS A 121 0.21 -4.60 -7.40
CA LYS A 121 0.98 -3.39 -7.70
C LYS A 121 0.52 -2.69 -8.97
N PHE A 122 0.12 -3.44 -9.99
CA PHE A 122 -0.27 -2.91 -11.29
C PHE A 122 -1.78 -2.95 -11.56
N TYR A 123 -2.58 -3.35 -10.59
CA TYR A 123 -4.02 -3.49 -10.73
C TYR A 123 -4.72 -2.21 -11.22
N ALA A 124 -4.35 -1.06 -10.67
CA ALA A 124 -4.89 0.24 -11.06
C ALA A 124 -4.18 0.85 -12.29
N GLY A 125 -3.29 0.11 -12.93
CA GLY A 125 -2.45 0.57 -14.03
C GLY A 125 -1.00 0.81 -13.61
N SER A 126 -0.16 1.07 -14.61
CA SER A 126 1.23 1.40 -14.37
C SER A 126 1.36 2.70 -13.57
N PHE A 127 2.42 2.80 -12.78
CA PHE A 127 2.68 3.94 -11.90
C PHE A 127 2.57 5.32 -12.59
N PHE A 128 3.10 5.44 -13.82
CA PHE A 128 2.99 6.69 -14.58
C PHE A 128 1.53 7.02 -14.98
N VAL A 129 0.68 6.02 -15.16
CA VAL A 129 -0.74 6.22 -15.47
C VAL A 129 -1.46 6.80 -14.26
N VAL A 130 -1.25 6.22 -13.08
CA VAL A 130 -1.85 6.68 -11.84
C VAL A 130 -1.37 8.10 -11.48
N ARG A 131 -0.08 8.40 -11.67
CA ARG A 131 0.47 9.74 -11.52
C ARG A 131 -0.16 10.75 -12.48
N ASN A 132 -0.35 10.36 -13.73
CA ASN A 132 -0.99 11.22 -14.72
C ASN A 132 -2.44 11.55 -14.35
N HIS A 133 -3.18 10.57 -13.83
CA HIS A 133 -4.51 10.84 -13.29
C HIS A 133 -4.47 11.81 -12.12
N SER A 134 -3.56 11.62 -11.17
CA SER A 134 -3.38 12.53 -10.03
C SER A 134 -3.06 13.96 -10.49
N PHE A 135 -2.20 14.09 -11.51
CA PHE A 135 -1.87 15.38 -12.12
C PHE A 135 -3.09 16.07 -12.76
N ARG A 136 -3.91 15.31 -13.48
CA ARG A 136 -5.13 15.84 -14.12
C ARG A 136 -6.21 16.29 -13.12
N GLU A 137 -6.30 15.62 -11.96
CA GLU A 137 -7.26 15.93 -10.92
C GLU A 137 -6.75 17.05 -9.95
N ALA A 138 -5.53 17.53 -10.15
CA ALA A 138 -5.00 18.60 -9.31
C ALA A 138 -5.71 19.92 -9.59
N PRO A 139 -6.01 20.74 -8.57
CA PRO A 139 -6.70 22.01 -8.73
C PRO A 139 -5.72 23.12 -9.17
N TRP A 140 -5.28 23.05 -10.41
CA TRP A 140 -4.24 23.93 -10.97
C TRP A 140 -4.61 25.41 -10.89
N ASP A 141 -5.88 25.74 -11.11
CA ASP A 141 -6.34 27.13 -11.04
C ASP A 141 -6.22 27.71 -9.62
N GLU A 142 -6.49 26.88 -8.60
CA GLU A 142 -6.30 27.29 -7.21
C GLU A 142 -4.80 27.49 -6.90
N PHE A 143 -3.95 26.59 -7.37
CA PHE A 143 -2.51 26.71 -7.17
C PHE A 143 -1.94 27.95 -7.85
N HIS A 144 -2.34 28.22 -9.10
CA HIS A 144 -1.94 29.42 -9.81
C HIS A 144 -2.43 30.67 -9.08
N ALA A 145 -3.69 30.70 -8.64
CA ALA A 145 -4.23 31.85 -7.91
C ALA A 145 -3.49 32.13 -6.59
N VAL A 146 -2.99 31.08 -5.92
CA VAL A 146 -2.13 31.28 -4.72
C VAL A 146 -0.82 31.94 -5.10
N VAL A 147 -0.15 31.44 -6.15
CA VAL A 147 1.14 31.99 -6.62
C VAL A 147 0.95 33.44 -7.08
N ASP A 148 -0.07 33.71 -7.88
CA ASP A 148 -0.36 35.06 -8.41
C ASP A 148 -0.56 36.07 -7.27
N ARG A 149 -1.31 35.68 -6.23
CA ARG A 149 -1.48 36.54 -5.04
C ARG A 149 -0.17 36.84 -4.33
N GLN A 150 0.71 35.87 -4.23
CA GLN A 150 2.02 36.06 -3.60
C GLN A 150 2.91 36.96 -4.45
N LEU A 151 2.94 36.75 -5.76
CA LEU A 151 3.72 37.59 -6.67
C LEU A 151 3.22 39.05 -6.70
N ALA A 152 1.90 39.26 -6.66
CA ALA A 152 1.31 40.58 -6.60
C ALA A 152 1.62 41.34 -5.29
N ALA A 153 1.86 40.61 -4.21
CA ALA A 153 2.23 41.18 -2.92
C ALA A 153 3.74 41.51 -2.80
N MET A 154 4.57 41.07 -3.75
CA MET A 154 5.99 41.36 -3.77
C MET A 154 6.24 42.76 -4.37
N GLU A 155 6.67 43.70 -3.54
CA GLU A 155 7.16 45.00 -4.02
C GLU A 155 8.51 44.83 -4.70
N LEU A 156 8.59 45.21 -5.96
CA LEU A 156 9.88 45.30 -6.64
C LEU A 156 10.64 46.53 -6.08
N PRO A 157 11.98 46.42 -5.79
CA PRO A 157 12.77 47.56 -5.41
C PRO A 157 12.67 48.61 -6.49
N GLN A 158 12.24 49.83 -6.11
CA GLN A 158 12.23 50.97 -7.05
C GLN A 158 13.67 51.19 -7.53
N GLN A 159 13.86 51.14 -8.84
CA GLN A 159 15.16 51.52 -9.43
C GLN A 159 15.35 53.01 -9.20
N SER A 160 16.28 53.34 -8.31
CA SER A 160 16.74 54.69 -8.08
C SER A 160 17.77 55.15 -9.08
#